data_ad8e9648505939052b7cd9394e211134
#
_entry.id   ad8e9648505939052b7cd9394e211134
#
_cell.length_a   1.000
_cell.length_b   1.000
_cell.length_c   1.000
_cell.angle_alpha   90.00
_cell.angle_beta   90.00
_cell.angle_gamma   90.00
#
_symmetry.space_group_name_H-M   'P 1'
#
loop_
_entity.id
_entity.type
_entity.pdbx_description
1 polymer ?
#
loop_
_entity_poly.entity_id
_entity_poly.type
_entity_poly.pdbx_seq_one_letter_code
_entity_poly.pdbx_strand_id
1 'polypeptide(L)'
;EPRQAIPAYLVASGAQITLDDIAAQVASPDVRHAFGAIIADAFGAGYPDALQVQRPRLQALYRDYFARHRLDAIFFPTTPVCAVPIDGVHGSSTIAVAGGAAGDAFTTLIRNTDPASNAGIPGLSLPAGMTAAGLPVGMEIDGPLGSDSRLLAIGLSLEGLFGALPAPSACT
;
A
#
# COMPACT_ATOMS: atom_id res chain seq x y z
N GLU A 1 3.58 4.43 14.94
CA GLU A 1 4.91 4.27 14.29
C GLU A 1 5.38 5.54 13.57
N PRO A 2 4.61 6.20 12.68
CA PRO A 2 5.09 7.37 11.92
C PRO A 2 5.55 8.53 12.81
N ARG A 3 4.89 8.75 13.95
CA ARG A 3 5.25 9.82 14.90
C ARG A 3 6.67 9.70 15.45
N GLN A 4 7.21 8.48 15.53
CA GLN A 4 8.57 8.22 16.02
C GLN A 4 9.54 7.99 14.86
N ALA A 5 9.11 7.26 13.83
CA ALA A 5 9.97 6.88 12.73
C ALA A 5 10.33 8.05 11.80
N ILE A 6 9.38 8.96 11.52
CA ILE A 6 9.65 10.12 10.65
C ILE A 6 10.70 11.07 11.29
N PRO A 7 10.56 11.53 12.55
CA PRO A 7 11.60 12.35 13.16
C PRO A 7 12.96 11.64 13.25
N ALA A 8 13.00 10.36 13.58
CA ALA A 8 14.24 9.60 13.62
C ALA A 8 14.93 9.53 12.25
N TYR A 9 14.15 9.33 11.18
CA TYR A 9 14.66 9.35 9.82
C TYR A 9 15.18 10.74 9.41
N LEU A 10 14.44 11.81 9.72
CA LEU A 10 14.87 13.18 9.42
C LEU A 10 16.20 13.53 10.09
N VAL A 11 16.36 13.16 11.37
CA VAL A 11 17.62 13.32 12.09
C VAL A 11 18.74 12.51 11.44
N ALA A 12 18.51 11.24 11.14
CA ALA A 12 19.51 10.36 10.54
C ALA A 12 19.95 10.80 9.14
N SER A 13 19.02 11.41 8.37
CA SER A 13 19.31 11.96 7.02
C SER A 13 19.94 13.35 7.05
N GLY A 14 20.08 13.99 8.21
CA GLY A 14 20.59 15.36 8.33
C GLY A 14 19.61 16.43 7.87
N ALA A 15 18.34 16.10 7.69
CA ALA A 15 17.31 17.06 7.29
C ALA A 15 17.06 18.10 8.39
N GLN A 16 16.99 19.37 8.00
CA GLN A 16 16.76 20.51 8.92
C GLN A 16 15.26 20.88 8.97
N ILE A 17 14.40 19.87 8.91
CA ILE A 17 12.94 20.02 8.98
C ILE A 17 12.37 19.06 10.03
N THR A 18 11.20 19.43 10.56
CA THR A 18 10.48 18.65 11.56
C THR A 18 9.25 17.98 10.99
N LEU A 19 8.63 17.11 11.76
CA LEU A 19 7.33 16.51 11.41
C LEU A 19 6.24 17.58 11.24
N ASP A 20 6.27 18.62 12.08
CA ASP A 20 5.32 19.73 12.01
C ASP A 20 5.53 20.57 10.73
N ASP A 21 6.77 20.80 10.32
CA ASP A 21 7.09 21.47 9.06
C ASP A 21 6.55 20.71 7.85
N ILE A 22 6.66 19.37 7.86
CA ILE A 22 6.09 18.51 6.82
C ILE A 22 4.57 18.64 6.81
N ALA A 23 3.94 18.49 7.97
CA ALA A 23 2.48 18.56 8.09
C ALA A 23 1.90 19.91 7.63
N ALA A 24 2.61 21.01 7.89
CA ALA A 24 2.20 22.35 7.46
C ALA A 24 2.23 22.51 5.92
N GLN A 25 3.07 21.74 5.22
CA GLN A 25 3.27 21.85 3.77
C GLN A 25 2.55 20.78 2.97
N VAL A 26 1.87 19.83 3.62
CA VAL A 26 1.09 18.78 2.92
C VAL A 26 -0.02 19.43 2.10
N ALA A 27 0.00 19.19 0.78
CA ALA A 27 -0.97 19.76 -0.15
C ALA A 27 -2.29 19.00 -0.17
N SER A 28 -2.24 17.65 -0.17
CA SER A 28 -3.44 16.81 -0.21
C SER A 28 -4.26 16.92 1.07
N PRO A 29 -5.58 17.22 1.00
CA PRO A 29 -6.45 17.28 2.17
C PRO A 29 -6.48 15.97 2.97
N ASP A 30 -6.49 14.84 2.28
CA ASP A 30 -6.55 13.49 2.90
C ASP A 30 -5.27 13.20 3.70
N VAL A 31 -4.11 13.50 3.11
CA VAL A 31 -2.82 13.34 3.77
C VAL A 31 -2.67 14.32 4.94
N ARG A 32 -3.17 15.56 4.80
CA ARG A 32 -3.18 16.53 5.91
C ARG A 32 -3.99 16.03 7.09
N HIS A 33 -5.14 15.40 6.84
CA HIS A 33 -5.94 14.78 7.90
C HIS A 33 -5.16 13.68 8.62
N ALA A 34 -4.49 12.79 7.86
CA ALA A 34 -3.67 11.72 8.42
C ALA A 34 -2.50 12.26 9.27
N PHE A 35 -1.80 13.32 8.81
CA PHE A 35 -0.75 13.99 9.59
C PHE A 35 -1.28 14.63 10.86
N GLY A 36 -2.48 15.21 10.83
CA GLY A 36 -3.15 15.72 12.03
C GLY A 36 -3.35 14.64 13.09
N ALA A 37 -3.80 13.45 12.70
CA ALA A 37 -3.95 12.31 13.61
C ALA A 37 -2.59 11.80 14.15
N ILE A 38 -1.53 11.81 13.33
CA ILE A 38 -0.18 11.44 13.75
C ILE A 38 0.36 12.42 14.80
N ILE A 39 0.24 13.72 14.57
CA ILE A 39 0.70 14.76 15.49
C ILE A 39 -0.08 14.69 16.80
N ALA A 40 -1.40 14.52 16.74
CA ALA A 40 -2.26 14.37 17.90
C ALA A 40 -2.06 13.07 18.68
N ASP A 41 -1.19 12.16 18.19
CA ASP A 41 -0.95 10.83 18.79
C ASP A 41 -2.21 9.98 18.93
N ALA A 42 -3.13 10.12 17.99
CA ALA A 42 -4.42 9.44 18.03
C ALA A 42 -4.33 7.90 18.14
N PHE A 43 -3.20 7.33 17.71
CA PHE A 43 -2.96 5.88 17.70
C PHE A 43 -1.94 5.41 18.74
N GLY A 44 -1.35 6.33 19.55
CA GLY A 44 -0.25 6.01 20.45
C GLY A 44 -0.57 4.96 21.49
N ALA A 45 -1.77 5.01 22.08
CA ALA A 45 -2.20 4.06 23.09
C ALA A 45 -2.30 2.60 22.58
N GLY A 46 -2.66 2.41 21.31
CA GLY A 46 -2.75 1.09 20.69
C GLY A 46 -1.44 0.57 20.07
N TYR A 47 -0.43 1.43 19.94
CA TYR A 47 0.79 1.08 19.23
C TYR A 47 1.60 -0.09 19.84
N PRO A 48 1.79 -0.17 21.18
CA PRO A 48 2.49 -1.31 21.78
C PRO A 48 1.78 -2.65 21.51
N ASP A 49 0.45 -2.69 21.61
CA ASP A 49 -0.33 -3.90 21.31
C ASP A 49 -0.22 -4.26 19.81
N ALA A 50 -0.37 -3.29 18.92
CA ALA A 50 -0.23 -3.50 17.48
C ALA A 50 1.14 -4.11 17.13
N LEU A 51 2.22 -3.62 17.74
CA LEU A 51 3.57 -4.07 17.46
C LEU A 51 3.89 -5.42 18.10
N GLN A 52 3.51 -5.62 19.36
CA GLN A 52 3.96 -6.77 20.16
C GLN A 52 2.99 -7.97 20.09
N VAL A 53 1.74 -7.74 19.74
CA VAL A 53 0.71 -8.78 19.70
C VAL A 53 0.13 -8.96 18.32
N GLN A 54 -0.40 -7.90 17.71
CA GLN A 54 -1.17 -8.03 16.46
C GLN A 54 -0.26 -8.34 15.26
N ARG A 55 0.88 -7.67 15.13
CA ARG A 55 1.85 -7.95 14.05
C ARG A 55 2.40 -9.39 14.11
N PRO A 56 2.86 -9.93 15.25
CA PRO A 56 3.25 -11.34 15.33
C PRO A 56 2.12 -12.33 14.99
N ARG A 57 0.87 -11.99 15.35
CA ARG A 57 -0.30 -12.81 14.97
C ARG A 57 -0.52 -12.81 13.46
N LEU A 58 -0.43 -11.65 12.81
CA LEU A 58 -0.54 -11.53 11.37
C LEU A 58 0.58 -12.29 10.65
N GLN A 59 1.82 -12.17 11.14
CA GLN A 59 2.96 -12.93 10.61
C GLN A 59 2.77 -14.44 10.74
N ALA A 60 2.25 -14.91 11.88
CA ALA A 60 1.92 -16.31 12.08
C ALA A 60 0.83 -16.79 11.11
N LEU A 61 -0.21 -15.98 10.90
CA LEU A 61 -1.29 -16.28 9.97
C LEU A 61 -0.75 -16.52 8.55
N TYR A 62 0.08 -15.60 8.04
CA TYR A 62 0.69 -15.74 6.70
C TYR A 62 1.58 -16.98 6.62
N ARG A 63 2.52 -17.13 7.58
CA ARG A 63 3.41 -18.29 7.64
C ARG A 63 2.64 -19.61 7.59
N ASP A 64 1.62 -19.74 8.43
CA ASP A 64 0.85 -20.97 8.58
C ASP A 64 -0.02 -21.23 7.35
N TYR A 65 -0.53 -20.17 6.71
CA TYR A 65 -1.29 -20.26 5.47
C TYR A 65 -0.41 -20.76 4.30
N PHE A 66 0.73 -20.13 4.07
CA PHE A 66 1.70 -20.56 3.05
C PHE A 66 2.14 -21.99 3.27
N ALA A 67 2.49 -22.37 4.50
CA ALA A 67 2.94 -23.72 4.83
C ALA A 67 1.84 -24.77 4.63
N ARG A 68 0.63 -24.50 5.15
CA ARG A 68 -0.52 -25.43 5.06
C ARG A 68 -0.89 -25.71 3.62
N HIS A 69 -0.92 -24.71 2.79
CA HIS A 69 -1.35 -24.82 1.39
C HIS A 69 -0.19 -25.05 0.43
N ARG A 70 1.05 -25.08 0.92
CA ARG A 70 2.28 -25.25 0.12
C ARG A 70 2.34 -24.26 -1.05
N LEU A 71 2.08 -22.98 -0.74
CA LEU A 71 2.05 -21.91 -1.72
C LEU A 71 3.41 -21.24 -1.84
N ASP A 72 3.78 -20.89 -3.05
CA ASP A 72 4.95 -20.08 -3.36
C ASP A 72 4.63 -18.58 -3.32
N ALA A 73 3.39 -18.22 -3.66
CA ALA A 73 2.84 -16.88 -3.61
C ALA A 73 1.31 -16.92 -3.54
N ILE A 74 0.70 -15.83 -3.11
CA ILE A 74 -0.72 -15.52 -3.31
C ILE A 74 -0.83 -14.43 -4.38
N PHE A 75 -1.90 -14.43 -5.16
CA PHE A 75 -2.08 -13.56 -6.32
C PHE A 75 -3.44 -12.88 -6.28
N PHE A 76 -3.47 -11.55 -6.42
CA PHE A 76 -4.69 -10.75 -6.30
C PHE A 76 -4.54 -9.38 -6.99
N PRO A 77 -5.63 -8.65 -7.28
CA PRO A 77 -5.53 -7.27 -7.75
C PRO A 77 -4.83 -6.38 -6.71
N THR A 78 -3.84 -5.59 -7.12
CA THR A 78 -3.09 -4.69 -6.21
C THR A 78 -4.04 -3.75 -5.47
N THR A 79 -4.99 -3.15 -6.20
CA THR A 79 -6.04 -2.32 -5.59
C THR A 79 -7.42 -2.90 -5.90
N PRO A 80 -8.40 -2.81 -4.97
CA PRO A 80 -9.75 -3.33 -5.19
C PRO A 80 -10.54 -2.61 -6.28
N VAL A 81 -10.09 -1.43 -6.67
CA VAL A 81 -10.75 -0.55 -7.66
C VAL A 81 -9.70 0.06 -8.59
N CYS A 82 -10.14 0.44 -9.79
CA CYS A 82 -9.31 1.19 -10.73
C CYS A 82 -9.07 2.62 -10.24
N ALA A 83 -8.07 3.29 -10.85
CA ALA A 83 -7.80 4.69 -10.59
C ALA A 83 -9.07 5.55 -10.80
N VAL A 84 -9.26 6.51 -9.91
CA VAL A 84 -10.38 7.45 -9.95
C VAL A 84 -9.91 8.81 -10.51
N PRO A 85 -10.81 9.68 -10.99
CA PRO A 85 -10.46 11.02 -11.41
C PRO A 85 -9.78 11.80 -10.27
N ILE A 86 -8.76 12.58 -10.63
CA ILE A 86 -8.07 13.46 -9.67
C ILE A 86 -8.95 14.67 -9.38
N ASP A 87 -9.28 14.89 -8.10
CA ASP A 87 -9.84 16.16 -7.61
C ASP A 87 -8.72 16.97 -6.93
N GLY A 88 -8.16 17.92 -7.66
CA GLY A 88 -7.06 18.75 -7.16
C GLY A 88 -7.50 19.83 -6.15
N VAL A 89 -8.80 20.03 -5.96
CA VAL A 89 -9.35 21.06 -5.07
C VAL A 89 -9.76 20.48 -3.72
N HIS A 90 -10.52 19.38 -3.75
CA HIS A 90 -11.12 18.80 -2.54
C HIS A 90 -10.42 17.53 -2.06
N GLY A 91 -9.53 16.95 -2.88
CA GLY A 91 -9.00 15.61 -2.67
C GLY A 91 -10.04 14.53 -2.98
N SER A 92 -9.62 13.28 -2.97
CA SER A 92 -10.50 12.14 -3.24
C SER A 92 -10.67 11.32 -1.96
N SER A 93 -11.35 11.89 -0.96
CA SER A 93 -11.54 11.23 0.34
C SER A 93 -12.53 10.06 0.30
N THR A 94 -13.37 9.99 -0.74
CA THR A 94 -14.34 8.90 -0.91
C THR A 94 -14.24 8.27 -2.29
N ILE A 95 -14.46 6.97 -2.36
CA ILE A 95 -14.41 6.18 -3.59
C ILE A 95 -15.63 5.26 -3.68
N ALA A 96 -16.21 5.15 -4.89
CA ALA A 96 -17.26 4.19 -5.14
C ALA A 96 -16.68 2.77 -5.25
N VAL A 97 -17.20 1.84 -4.47
CA VAL A 97 -16.89 0.40 -4.59
C VAL A 97 -18.01 -0.32 -5.33
N ALA A 98 -17.73 -1.50 -5.84
CA ALA A 98 -18.75 -2.33 -6.49
C ALA A 98 -19.97 -2.50 -5.59
N GLY A 99 -21.16 -2.18 -6.11
CA GLY A 99 -22.40 -2.15 -5.35
C GLY A 99 -22.88 -0.74 -4.96
N GLY A 100 -22.12 0.32 -5.30
CA GLY A 100 -22.56 1.72 -5.20
C GLY A 100 -22.38 2.38 -3.84
N ALA A 101 -21.84 1.68 -2.84
CA ALA A 101 -21.51 2.30 -1.55
C ALA A 101 -20.22 3.14 -1.68
N ALA A 102 -20.26 4.38 -1.17
CA ALA A 102 -19.06 5.19 -1.02
C ALA A 102 -18.27 4.70 0.20
N GLY A 103 -16.98 4.44 0.01
CA GLY A 103 -16.04 4.10 1.06
C GLY A 103 -14.96 5.16 1.22
N ASP A 104 -14.24 5.11 2.33
CA ASP A 104 -13.02 5.89 2.50
C ASP A 104 -11.99 5.47 1.44
N ALA A 105 -11.46 6.44 0.71
CA ALA A 105 -10.57 6.17 -0.42
C ALA A 105 -9.26 5.53 0.03
N PHE A 106 -8.67 6.05 1.11
CA PHE A 106 -7.38 5.57 1.61
C PHE A 106 -7.48 4.11 2.04
N THR A 107 -8.38 3.77 2.94
CA THR A 107 -8.57 2.40 3.43
C THR A 107 -9.03 1.44 2.34
N THR A 108 -9.78 1.92 1.35
CA THR A 108 -10.19 1.10 0.20
C THR A 108 -8.99 0.76 -0.67
N LEU A 109 -8.16 1.73 -1.03
CA LEU A 109 -7.06 1.53 -1.96
C LEU A 109 -5.94 0.65 -1.37
N ILE A 110 -5.63 0.80 -0.09
CA ILE A 110 -4.58 0.01 0.57
C ILE A 110 -5.04 -1.36 1.07
N ARG A 111 -6.32 -1.68 1.00
CA ARG A 111 -6.91 -2.87 1.63
C ARG A 111 -6.20 -4.18 1.28
N ASN A 112 -5.71 -4.31 0.07
CA ASN A 112 -5.05 -5.53 -0.40
C ASN A 112 -3.55 -5.53 -0.06
N THR A 113 -2.88 -4.38 -0.10
CA THR A 113 -1.43 -4.23 0.09
C THR A 113 -1.01 -4.05 1.55
N ASP A 114 -1.87 -3.46 2.37
CA ASP A 114 -1.58 -3.12 3.77
C ASP A 114 -1.27 -4.35 4.65
N PRO A 115 -1.99 -5.50 4.55
CA PRO A 115 -1.70 -6.65 5.40
C PRO A 115 -0.28 -7.21 5.21
N ALA A 116 0.19 -7.36 3.98
CA ALA A 116 1.53 -7.84 3.67
C ALA A 116 2.61 -6.86 4.16
N SER A 117 2.40 -5.56 3.94
CA SER A 117 3.26 -4.48 4.44
C SER A 117 3.39 -4.52 5.98
N ASN A 118 2.28 -4.69 6.69
CA ASN A 118 2.28 -4.80 8.15
C ASN A 118 2.92 -6.10 8.66
N ALA A 119 2.77 -7.20 7.92
CA ALA A 119 3.43 -8.46 8.23
C ALA A 119 4.93 -8.42 7.93
N GLY A 120 5.38 -7.54 7.03
CA GLY A 120 6.77 -7.45 6.57
C GLY A 120 7.16 -8.59 5.64
N ILE A 121 6.20 -9.14 4.88
CA ILE A 121 6.46 -10.13 3.82
C ILE A 121 6.67 -9.43 2.48
N PRO A 122 7.42 -10.02 1.54
CA PRO A 122 7.65 -9.42 0.24
C PRO A 122 6.38 -9.43 -0.61
N GLY A 123 6.10 -8.28 -1.26
CA GLY A 123 5.04 -8.09 -2.25
C GLY A 123 5.60 -7.49 -3.53
N LEU A 124 5.04 -7.86 -4.67
CA LEU A 124 5.41 -7.35 -5.99
C LEU A 124 4.16 -7.10 -6.82
N SER A 125 3.94 -5.85 -7.23
CA SER A 125 2.87 -5.51 -8.15
C SER A 125 3.38 -5.47 -9.59
N LEU A 126 2.63 -6.09 -10.49
CA LEU A 126 2.97 -6.22 -11.91
C LEU A 126 1.85 -5.60 -12.77
N PRO A 127 2.18 -4.93 -13.87
CA PRO A 127 1.18 -4.48 -14.83
C PRO A 127 0.56 -5.70 -15.52
N ALA A 128 -0.76 -5.87 -15.41
CA ALA A 128 -1.45 -7.08 -15.88
C ALA A 128 -2.48 -6.82 -16.98
N GLY A 129 -2.74 -5.56 -17.31
CA GLY A 129 -3.68 -5.21 -18.35
C GLY A 129 -4.15 -3.77 -18.27
N MET A 130 -5.16 -3.46 -19.09
CA MET A 130 -5.80 -2.15 -19.16
C MET A 130 -7.31 -2.31 -19.00
N THR A 131 -7.94 -1.35 -18.37
CA THR A 131 -9.41 -1.25 -18.39
C THR A 131 -9.91 -0.83 -19.77
N ALA A 132 -11.21 -0.98 -20.03
CA ALA A 132 -11.83 -0.46 -21.25
C ALA A 132 -11.69 1.06 -21.40
N ALA A 133 -11.47 1.78 -20.29
CA ALA A 133 -11.21 3.23 -20.28
C ALA A 133 -9.71 3.58 -20.48
N GLY A 134 -8.84 2.60 -20.73
CA GLY A 134 -7.40 2.83 -20.93
C GLY A 134 -6.61 3.07 -19.64
N LEU A 135 -7.14 2.71 -18.47
CA LEU A 135 -6.41 2.80 -17.20
C LEU A 135 -5.64 1.50 -16.93
N PRO A 136 -4.38 1.56 -16.47
CA PRO A 136 -3.61 0.36 -16.14
C PRO A 136 -4.19 -0.36 -14.92
N VAL A 137 -4.07 -1.69 -14.93
CA VAL A 137 -4.46 -2.58 -13.83
C VAL A 137 -3.23 -3.31 -13.33
N GLY A 138 -2.96 -3.23 -12.04
CA GLY A 138 -1.92 -3.98 -11.34
C GLY A 138 -2.46 -5.26 -10.71
N MET A 139 -1.68 -6.32 -10.84
CA MET A 139 -1.85 -7.56 -10.07
C MET A 139 -0.66 -7.72 -9.13
N GLU A 140 -0.92 -8.10 -7.90
CA GLU A 140 0.08 -8.27 -6.87
C GLU A 140 0.29 -9.74 -6.55
N ILE A 141 1.54 -10.08 -6.26
CA ILE A 141 1.92 -11.36 -5.67
C ILE A 141 2.61 -11.09 -4.34
N ASP A 142 2.15 -11.76 -3.29
CA ASP A 142 2.82 -11.77 -1.99
C ASP A 142 3.45 -13.13 -1.74
N GLY A 143 4.67 -13.14 -1.24
CA GLY A 143 5.42 -14.36 -0.94
C GLY A 143 5.69 -14.56 0.55
N PRO A 144 6.11 -15.78 0.96
CA PRO A 144 6.56 -16.03 2.32
C PRO A 144 7.68 -15.09 2.75
N LEU A 145 7.81 -14.85 4.05
CA LEU A 145 8.91 -14.04 4.60
C LEU A 145 10.28 -14.51 4.08
N GLY A 146 11.06 -13.59 3.54
CA GLY A 146 12.40 -13.84 3.00
C GLY A 146 12.42 -14.49 1.61
N SER A 147 11.28 -14.57 0.91
CA SER A 147 11.19 -15.14 -0.44
C SER A 147 11.41 -14.13 -1.57
N ASP A 148 12.01 -13.00 -1.32
CA ASP A 148 12.16 -11.87 -2.26
C ASP A 148 12.68 -12.32 -3.64
N SER A 149 13.80 -13.05 -3.67
CA SER A 149 14.40 -13.53 -4.93
C SER A 149 13.48 -14.48 -5.68
N ARG A 150 12.74 -15.33 -4.96
CA ARG A 150 11.77 -16.26 -5.56
C ARG A 150 10.57 -15.51 -6.12
N LEU A 151 10.10 -14.51 -5.38
CA LEU A 151 9.00 -13.67 -5.82
C LEU A 151 9.33 -12.89 -7.09
N LEU A 152 10.56 -12.35 -7.19
CA LEU A 152 11.05 -11.71 -8.41
C LEU A 152 11.10 -12.68 -9.59
N ALA A 153 11.52 -13.93 -9.38
CA ALA A 153 11.54 -14.94 -10.43
C ALA A 153 10.13 -15.32 -10.91
N ILE A 154 9.17 -15.43 -10.00
CA ILE A 154 7.75 -15.62 -10.33
C ILE A 154 7.24 -14.41 -11.11
N GLY A 155 7.56 -13.17 -10.65
CA GLY A 155 7.19 -11.95 -11.31
C GLY A 155 7.66 -11.85 -12.75
N LEU A 156 8.92 -12.19 -13.02
CA LEU A 156 9.45 -12.25 -14.39
C LEU A 156 8.68 -13.23 -15.28
N SER A 157 8.27 -14.38 -14.72
CA SER A 157 7.46 -15.36 -15.46
C SER A 157 6.06 -14.83 -15.78
N LEU A 158 5.43 -14.14 -14.83
CA LEU A 158 4.11 -13.52 -15.01
C LEU A 158 4.17 -12.35 -15.99
N GLU A 159 5.22 -11.53 -15.92
CA GLU A 159 5.42 -10.43 -16.87
C GLU A 159 5.49 -10.94 -18.32
N GLY A 160 6.18 -12.07 -18.53
CA GLY A 160 6.21 -12.76 -19.82
C GLY A 160 4.84 -13.25 -20.31
N LEU A 161 3.94 -13.61 -19.37
CA LEU A 161 2.57 -14.05 -19.69
C LEU A 161 1.64 -12.86 -19.97
N PHE A 162 1.75 -11.77 -19.23
CA PHE A 162 0.90 -10.58 -19.40
C PHE A 162 1.28 -9.79 -20.66
N GLY A 163 2.53 -9.84 -21.06
CA GLY A 163 3.05 -9.06 -22.18
C GLY A 163 3.27 -7.59 -21.83
N ALA A 164 3.86 -6.86 -22.76
CA ALA A 164 4.11 -5.44 -22.59
C ALA A 164 2.81 -4.62 -22.71
N LEU A 165 2.58 -3.74 -21.75
CA LEU A 165 1.53 -2.74 -21.86
C LEU A 165 1.97 -1.57 -22.76
N PRO A 166 1.03 -0.87 -23.40
CA PRO A 166 1.35 0.33 -24.17
C PRO A 166 1.99 1.39 -23.27
N ALA A 167 2.97 2.10 -23.78
CA ALA A 167 3.53 3.24 -23.08
C ALA A 167 2.42 4.30 -22.83
N PRO A 168 2.49 5.04 -21.70
CA PRO A 168 1.58 6.14 -21.47
C PRO A 168 1.68 7.14 -22.64
N SER A 169 0.54 7.63 -23.13
CA SER A 169 0.54 8.76 -24.07
C SER A 169 1.18 9.96 -23.35
N ALA A 170 2.19 10.58 -24.00
CA ALA A 170 2.76 11.80 -23.45
C ALA A 170 1.64 12.82 -23.23
N CYS A 171 1.56 13.40 -22.03
CA CYS A 171 0.72 14.56 -21.80
C CYS A 171 1.26 15.69 -22.67
N THR A 172 0.56 16.02 -23.76
CA THR A 172 0.81 17.20 -24.60
C THR A 172 0.20 18.42 -23.96
#